data_ca33aa9191489613c947a0835d327f8c
#
_entry.id   ca33aa9191489613c947a0835d327f8c
#
_cell.length_a   1.000
_cell.length_b   1.000
_cell.length_c   1.000
_cell.angle_alpha   90.00
_cell.angle_beta   90.00
_cell.angle_gamma   90.00
#
_symmetry.space_group_name_H-M   'P 1'
#
loop_
_entity.id
_entity.type
_entity.pdbx_description
1 polymer ?
#
loop_
_entity_poly.entity_id
_entity_poly.type
_entity_poly.pdbx_seq_one_letter_code
_entity_poly.pdbx_strand_id
1 'polypeptide(L)'
;GRARQFKTNGYTFDMGPSWYWMPDVFDRFFEDFNKKSSDLYEIKKLDPGYKVFFKNNESVLISSDVNKITETFENIEKGSGSKLRKFLEQAKDNYELAVKDMLYKMPGFSILELINTKTILKFNLFLTNINKQVNGLFRNEKLRSILKFPVLFLGAKPSNTPAFYNFMNYADFGLGTWQPKNGFYDVVKSMIMIAKEQGVKFNKNSNVDKINI
;
A
#
# COMPACT_ATOMS: atom_id res chain seq x y z
N GLY A 1 7.79 17.58 -8.32
CA GLY A 1 7.49 16.68 -7.21
C GLY A 1 7.79 15.22 -7.54
N ARG A 2 7.51 14.31 -6.62
CA ARG A 2 7.78 12.86 -6.78
C ARG A 2 6.76 12.15 -7.65
N ALA A 3 5.57 12.70 -7.82
CA ALA A 3 4.55 12.28 -8.78
C ALA A 3 4.44 13.36 -9.85
N ARG A 4 5.11 13.17 -10.96
CA ARG A 4 5.18 14.12 -12.07
C ARG A 4 5.02 13.40 -13.40
N GLN A 5 4.81 14.15 -14.45
CA GLN A 5 4.64 13.63 -15.79
C GLN A 5 5.57 14.40 -16.74
N PHE A 6 6.12 13.74 -17.74
CA PHE A 6 6.80 14.40 -18.85
C PHE A 6 6.25 13.91 -20.19
N LYS A 7 6.39 14.74 -21.20
CA LYS A 7 5.94 14.45 -22.57
C LYS A 7 7.10 14.59 -23.53
N THR A 8 7.26 13.60 -24.41
CA THR A 8 8.27 13.62 -25.46
C THR A 8 7.78 12.83 -26.68
N ASN A 9 8.01 13.33 -27.89
CA ASN A 9 7.68 12.67 -29.15
C ASN A 9 6.24 12.13 -29.23
N GLY A 10 5.27 12.87 -28.69
CA GLY A 10 3.85 12.46 -28.66
C GLY A 10 3.48 11.48 -27.55
N TYR A 11 4.44 10.95 -26.80
CA TYR A 11 4.23 10.06 -25.68
C TYR A 11 4.18 10.81 -24.34
N THR A 12 3.39 10.28 -23.43
CA THR A 12 3.27 10.81 -22.07
C THR A 12 3.73 9.75 -21.07
N PHE A 13 4.63 10.11 -20.16
CA PHE A 13 5.19 9.23 -19.14
C PHE A 13 4.94 9.79 -17.75
N ASP A 14 4.33 8.98 -16.89
CA ASP A 14 4.31 9.26 -15.46
C ASP A 14 5.66 8.93 -14.83
N MET A 15 6.12 9.80 -13.95
CA MET A 15 7.38 9.66 -13.24
C MET A 15 7.11 9.63 -11.74
N GLY A 16 7.35 8.49 -11.11
CA GLY A 16 7.15 8.30 -9.68
C GLY A 16 6.25 7.10 -9.38
N PRO A 17 5.20 7.25 -8.53
CA PRO A 17 4.32 6.14 -8.18
C PRO A 17 3.64 5.56 -9.41
N SER A 18 3.62 4.23 -9.51
CA SER A 18 2.94 3.48 -10.57
C SER A 18 1.82 2.59 -10.03
N TRP A 19 1.79 2.35 -8.73
CA TRP A 19 0.80 1.52 -8.06
C TRP A 19 -0.10 2.38 -7.18
N TYR A 20 -1.40 2.28 -7.42
CA TYR A 20 -2.42 2.94 -6.62
C TYR A 20 -2.97 1.91 -5.63
N TRP A 21 -2.40 1.90 -4.44
CA TRP A 21 -2.86 1.06 -3.32
C TRP A 21 -3.69 1.89 -2.33
N MET A 22 -4.48 1.20 -1.52
CA MET A 22 -5.29 1.81 -0.47
C MET A 22 -6.20 2.92 -1.00
N PRO A 23 -7.10 2.63 -1.95
CA PRO A 23 -7.99 3.64 -2.55
C PRO A 23 -8.83 4.36 -1.49
N ASP A 24 -9.21 3.69 -0.42
CA ASP A 24 -9.96 4.22 0.71
C ASP A 24 -9.24 5.38 1.43
N VAL A 25 -7.90 5.41 1.42
CA VAL A 25 -7.12 6.53 1.97
C VAL A 25 -7.25 7.78 1.10
N PHE A 26 -7.26 7.59 -0.23
CA PHE A 26 -7.48 8.70 -1.16
C PHE A 26 -8.93 9.18 -1.10
N ASP A 27 -9.90 8.26 -1.05
CA ASP A 27 -11.33 8.61 -0.93
C ASP A 27 -11.54 9.48 0.30
N ARG A 28 -11.01 9.07 1.45
CA ARG A 28 -11.09 9.85 2.68
C ARG A 28 -10.47 11.24 2.56
N PHE A 29 -9.30 11.37 1.91
CA PHE A 29 -8.69 12.68 1.68
C PHE A 29 -9.64 13.61 0.90
N PHE A 30 -10.30 13.08 -0.14
CA PHE A 30 -11.24 13.89 -0.92
C PHE A 30 -12.55 14.18 -0.18
N GLU A 31 -13.01 13.24 0.64
CA GLU A 31 -14.19 13.42 1.50
C GLU A 31 -14.02 14.58 2.52
N ASP A 32 -12.81 14.81 3.03
CA ASP A 32 -12.49 15.94 3.91
C ASP A 32 -12.77 17.30 3.23
N PHE A 33 -12.85 17.33 1.90
CA PHE A 33 -13.19 18.49 1.08
C PHE A 33 -14.58 18.39 0.44
N ASN A 34 -15.44 17.49 0.92
CA ASN A 34 -16.77 17.21 0.36
C ASN A 34 -16.73 16.82 -1.13
N LYS A 35 -15.70 16.10 -1.55
CA LYS A 35 -15.53 15.57 -2.90
C LYS A 35 -15.48 14.04 -2.87
N LYS A 36 -15.79 13.41 -4.00
CA LYS A 36 -15.53 11.97 -4.21
C LYS A 36 -14.36 11.83 -5.17
N SER A 37 -13.46 10.91 -4.91
CA SER A 37 -12.35 10.62 -5.81
C SER A 37 -12.84 10.23 -7.21
N SER A 38 -13.95 9.46 -7.27
CA SER A 38 -14.59 9.01 -8.51
C SER A 38 -15.12 10.14 -9.41
N ASP A 39 -15.40 11.32 -8.85
CA ASP A 39 -15.86 12.50 -9.61
C ASP A 39 -14.66 13.24 -10.24
N LEU A 40 -13.44 12.94 -9.80
CA LEU A 40 -12.22 13.66 -10.16
C LEU A 40 -11.33 12.86 -11.12
N TYR A 41 -11.27 11.55 -10.94
CA TYR A 41 -10.54 10.63 -11.82
C TYR A 41 -11.09 9.21 -11.71
N GLU A 42 -10.91 8.44 -12.78
CA GLU A 42 -11.31 7.05 -12.85
C GLU A 42 -10.13 6.14 -12.50
N ILE A 43 -10.33 5.15 -11.62
CA ILE A 43 -9.36 4.10 -11.32
C ILE A 43 -9.86 2.75 -11.84
N LYS A 44 -8.93 1.93 -12.30
CA LYS A 44 -9.19 0.55 -12.75
C LYS A 44 -8.44 -0.42 -11.84
N LYS A 45 -9.16 -1.41 -11.30
CA LYS A 45 -8.52 -2.53 -10.61
C LYS A 45 -7.82 -3.42 -11.63
N LEU A 46 -6.57 -3.76 -11.36
CA LEU A 46 -5.76 -4.60 -12.23
C LEU A 46 -5.91 -6.06 -11.81
N ASP A 47 -6.17 -6.95 -12.78
CA ASP A 47 -6.09 -8.39 -12.60
C ASP A 47 -5.48 -9.05 -13.85
N PRO A 48 -4.28 -9.64 -13.77
CA PRO A 48 -3.44 -9.69 -12.59
C PRO A 48 -2.92 -8.30 -12.17
N GLY A 49 -2.72 -8.10 -10.88
CA GLY A 49 -2.14 -6.87 -10.33
C GLY A 49 -0.72 -6.67 -10.82
N TYR A 50 0.09 -7.74 -10.77
CA TYR A 50 1.47 -7.75 -11.24
C TYR A 50 2.00 -9.18 -11.41
N LYS A 51 3.21 -9.30 -11.95
CA LYS A 51 3.93 -10.55 -12.14
C LYS A 51 5.27 -10.49 -11.44
N VAL A 52 5.57 -11.51 -10.63
CA VAL A 52 6.86 -11.66 -9.96
C VAL A 52 7.72 -12.63 -10.75
N PHE A 53 8.91 -12.19 -11.11
CA PHE A 53 9.89 -13.00 -11.82
C PHE A 53 10.94 -13.52 -10.84
N PHE A 54 11.27 -14.79 -10.96
CA PHE A 54 12.29 -15.47 -10.17
C PHE A 54 13.44 -15.92 -11.08
N LYS A 55 14.49 -16.48 -10.47
CA LYS A 55 15.56 -17.13 -11.23
C LYS A 55 15.00 -18.26 -12.09
N ASN A 56 15.76 -18.67 -13.13
CA ASN A 56 15.42 -19.76 -14.05
C ASN A 56 14.13 -19.54 -14.87
N ASN A 57 13.83 -18.28 -15.22
CA ASN A 57 12.65 -17.91 -16.01
C ASN A 57 11.30 -18.29 -15.36
N GLU A 58 11.29 -18.60 -14.09
CA GLU A 58 10.05 -18.85 -13.34
C GLU A 58 9.35 -17.55 -13.01
N SER A 59 8.03 -17.59 -12.98
CA SER A 59 7.23 -16.41 -12.60
C SER A 59 5.91 -16.79 -11.95
N VAL A 60 5.39 -15.89 -11.14
CA VAL A 60 4.08 -16.01 -10.48
C VAL A 60 3.25 -14.77 -10.78
N LEU A 61 2.04 -14.99 -11.29
CA LEU A 61 1.04 -13.93 -11.46
C LEU A 61 0.33 -13.69 -10.13
N ILE A 62 0.25 -12.45 -9.73
CA ILE A 62 -0.45 -12.03 -8.53
C ILE A 62 -1.81 -11.49 -8.94
N SER A 63 -2.85 -12.30 -8.70
CA SER A 63 -4.23 -11.92 -8.94
C SER A 63 -4.74 -11.00 -7.84
N SER A 64 -5.61 -10.05 -8.21
CA SER A 64 -6.36 -9.23 -7.26
C SER A 64 -7.62 -9.93 -6.71
N ASP A 65 -7.86 -11.18 -7.10
CA ASP A 65 -8.85 -12.06 -6.52
C ASP A 65 -8.21 -12.96 -5.46
N VAL A 66 -8.66 -12.82 -4.21
CA VAL A 66 -8.13 -13.58 -3.06
C VAL A 66 -8.28 -15.08 -3.25
N ASN A 67 -9.32 -15.56 -3.95
CA ASN A 67 -9.50 -16.99 -4.20
C ASN A 67 -8.42 -17.50 -5.16
N LYS A 68 -8.22 -16.81 -6.29
CA LYS A 68 -7.20 -17.18 -7.29
C LYS A 68 -5.79 -17.16 -6.72
N ILE A 69 -5.43 -16.12 -5.93
CA ILE A 69 -4.10 -16.08 -5.32
C ILE A 69 -3.94 -17.17 -4.25
N THR A 70 -5.00 -17.51 -3.52
CA THR A 70 -5.01 -18.63 -2.58
C THR A 70 -4.75 -19.97 -3.28
N GLU A 71 -5.39 -20.21 -4.42
CA GLU A 71 -5.15 -21.39 -5.26
C GLU A 71 -3.71 -21.40 -5.81
N THR A 72 -3.21 -20.26 -6.27
CA THR A 72 -1.81 -20.12 -6.71
C THR A 72 -0.84 -20.52 -5.61
N PHE A 73 -1.06 -20.07 -4.39
CA PHE A 73 -0.24 -20.45 -3.23
C PHE A 73 -0.32 -21.94 -2.94
N GLU A 74 -1.54 -22.51 -2.92
CA GLU A 74 -1.77 -23.94 -2.68
C GLU A 74 -1.05 -24.83 -3.71
N ASN A 75 -1.04 -24.42 -4.98
CA ASN A 75 -0.34 -25.13 -6.07
C ASN A 75 1.18 -25.07 -5.93
N ILE A 76 1.73 -24.00 -5.33
CA ILE A 76 3.18 -23.87 -5.10
C ILE A 76 3.62 -24.65 -3.85
N GLU A 77 2.81 -24.61 -2.79
CA GLU A 77 3.07 -25.31 -1.53
C GLU A 77 1.75 -25.81 -0.95
N LYS A 78 1.59 -27.13 -0.86
CA LYS A 78 0.38 -27.76 -0.30
C LYS A 78 0.11 -27.27 1.12
N GLY A 79 -1.13 -26.85 1.39
CA GLY A 79 -1.58 -26.30 2.68
C GLY A 79 -1.26 -24.82 2.86
N SER A 80 -0.61 -24.15 1.89
CA SER A 80 -0.32 -22.73 2.00
C SER A 80 -1.52 -21.83 1.74
N GLY A 81 -2.50 -22.31 0.97
CA GLY A 81 -3.73 -21.56 0.71
C GLY A 81 -4.50 -21.21 1.98
N SER A 82 -4.72 -22.18 2.86
CA SER A 82 -5.38 -21.95 4.14
C SER A 82 -4.58 -21.04 5.07
N LYS A 83 -3.24 -21.14 5.04
CA LYS A 83 -2.34 -20.28 5.81
C LYS A 83 -2.40 -18.84 5.29
N LEU A 84 -2.45 -18.65 3.96
CA LEU A 84 -2.58 -17.33 3.36
C LEU A 84 -3.89 -16.66 3.77
N ARG A 85 -5.02 -17.37 3.76
CA ARG A 85 -6.31 -16.81 4.20
C ARG A 85 -6.23 -16.28 5.63
N LYS A 86 -5.76 -17.10 6.57
CA LYS A 86 -5.59 -16.69 7.98
C LYS A 86 -4.62 -15.51 8.13
N PHE A 87 -3.53 -15.51 7.36
CA PHE A 87 -2.58 -14.41 7.35
C PHE A 87 -3.22 -13.11 6.84
N LEU A 88 -4.03 -13.17 5.79
CA LEU A 88 -4.73 -12.01 5.22
C LEU A 88 -5.89 -11.52 6.12
N GLU A 89 -6.58 -12.41 6.83
CA GLU A 89 -7.56 -12.03 7.86
C GLU A 89 -6.88 -11.20 8.98
N GLN A 90 -5.77 -11.70 9.53
CA GLN A 90 -4.98 -10.95 10.50
C GLN A 90 -4.47 -9.62 9.93
N ALA A 91 -4.02 -9.62 8.68
CA ALA A 91 -3.54 -8.43 7.99
C ALA A 91 -4.66 -7.39 7.81
N LYS A 92 -5.90 -7.84 7.53
CA LYS A 92 -7.08 -6.99 7.47
C LYS A 92 -7.36 -6.33 8.82
N ASP A 93 -7.38 -7.11 9.91
CA ASP A 93 -7.61 -6.58 11.25
C ASP A 93 -6.53 -5.55 11.66
N ASN A 94 -5.29 -5.77 11.22
CA ASN A 94 -4.21 -4.81 11.45
C ASN A 94 -4.36 -3.57 10.59
N TYR A 95 -4.87 -3.70 9.35
CA TYR A 95 -5.18 -2.57 8.48
C TYR A 95 -6.28 -1.68 9.06
N GLU A 96 -7.39 -2.28 9.50
CA GLU A 96 -8.49 -1.55 10.14
C GLU A 96 -7.98 -0.77 11.38
N LEU A 97 -7.14 -1.38 12.18
CA LEU A 97 -6.56 -0.73 13.35
C LEU A 97 -5.58 0.37 12.95
N ALA A 98 -4.59 0.06 12.08
CA ALA A 98 -3.52 0.99 11.75
C ALA A 98 -4.00 2.17 10.91
N VAL A 99 -4.70 1.88 9.81
CA VAL A 99 -5.02 2.89 8.79
C VAL A 99 -6.33 3.61 9.12
N LYS A 100 -7.38 2.88 9.52
CA LYS A 100 -8.69 3.49 9.73
C LYS A 100 -8.89 4.07 11.14
N ASP A 101 -8.22 3.50 12.15
CA ASP A 101 -8.39 3.94 13.53
C ASP A 101 -7.23 4.81 14.02
N MET A 102 -6.00 4.29 13.99
CA MET A 102 -4.85 4.96 14.63
C MET A 102 -4.33 6.15 13.83
N LEU A 103 -4.14 6.00 12.50
CA LEU A 103 -3.48 7.01 11.66
C LEU A 103 -4.15 8.41 11.73
N TYR A 104 -5.46 8.45 11.89
CA TYR A 104 -6.25 9.68 11.87
C TYR A 104 -6.60 10.23 13.26
N LYS A 105 -6.38 9.46 14.32
CA LYS A 105 -6.75 9.85 15.68
C LYS A 105 -5.55 10.30 16.52
N MET A 106 -4.36 9.98 16.08
CA MET A 106 -3.15 10.17 16.87
C MET A 106 -2.32 11.33 16.34
N PRO A 107 -2.08 12.37 17.16
CA PRO A 107 -1.17 13.45 16.81
C PRO A 107 0.30 13.00 16.74
N GLY A 108 0.64 11.80 17.25
CA GLY A 108 1.99 11.23 17.16
C GLY A 108 3.01 11.86 18.13
N PHE A 109 2.55 12.49 19.20
CA PHE A 109 3.43 13.14 20.19
C PHE A 109 4.02 12.17 21.21
N SER A 110 3.39 11.02 21.42
CA SER A 110 3.85 10.04 22.43
C SER A 110 3.60 8.60 22.00
N ILE A 111 4.57 7.72 22.29
CA ILE A 111 4.41 6.26 22.14
C ILE A 111 3.24 5.72 22.98
N LEU A 112 2.91 6.39 24.07
CA LEU A 112 1.79 6.01 24.94
C LEU A 112 0.44 6.08 24.23
N GLU A 113 0.29 6.91 23.21
CA GLU A 113 -0.91 7.01 22.37
C GLU A 113 -1.17 5.72 21.57
N LEU A 114 -0.12 4.93 21.32
CA LEU A 114 -0.22 3.63 20.68
C LEU A 114 -0.75 2.53 21.63
N ILE A 115 -0.79 2.79 22.93
CA ILE A 115 -1.19 1.81 23.94
C ILE A 115 -2.70 1.92 24.15
N ASN A 116 -3.43 0.98 23.57
CA ASN A 116 -4.87 0.78 23.80
C ASN A 116 -5.18 -0.72 23.87
N THR A 117 -6.38 -1.08 24.29
CA THR A 117 -6.78 -2.49 24.45
C THR A 117 -6.56 -3.32 23.17
N LYS A 118 -6.78 -2.74 21.98
CA LYS A 118 -6.61 -3.42 20.70
C LYS A 118 -5.13 -3.64 20.37
N THR A 119 -4.24 -2.67 20.68
CA THR A 119 -2.80 -2.79 20.42
C THR A 119 -2.13 -3.71 21.44
N ILE A 120 -2.60 -3.73 22.70
CA ILE A 120 -2.11 -4.67 23.71
C ILE A 120 -2.37 -6.11 23.30
N LEU A 121 -3.56 -6.44 22.77
CA LEU A 121 -3.89 -7.78 22.27
C LEU A 121 -3.01 -8.21 21.08
N LYS A 122 -2.41 -7.26 20.37
CA LYS A 122 -1.52 -7.49 19.24
C LYS A 122 -0.04 -7.26 19.57
N PHE A 123 0.30 -7.12 20.86
CA PHE A 123 1.65 -6.77 21.31
C PHE A 123 2.74 -7.73 20.79
N ASN A 124 2.43 -9.02 20.67
CA ASN A 124 3.32 -10.02 20.10
C ASN A 124 3.73 -9.70 18.64
N LEU A 125 2.87 -9.02 17.86
CA LEU A 125 3.17 -8.62 16.48
C LEU A 125 4.15 -7.43 16.41
N PHE A 126 4.28 -6.66 17.49
CA PHE A 126 5.29 -5.62 17.60
C PHE A 126 6.64 -6.17 18.04
N LEU A 127 6.66 -7.30 18.78
CA LEU A 127 7.88 -7.95 19.26
C LEU A 127 8.51 -8.90 18.23
N THR A 128 7.76 -9.32 17.22
CA THR A 128 8.27 -10.13 16.12
C THR A 128 8.34 -9.31 14.83
N ASN A 129 9.01 -9.81 13.81
CA ASN A 129 9.12 -9.12 12.53
C ASN A 129 8.51 -9.94 11.37
N ILE A 130 8.25 -9.24 10.25
CA ILE A 130 7.65 -9.83 9.04
C ILE A 130 8.44 -11.05 8.57
N ASN A 131 9.79 -10.99 8.60
CA ASN A 131 10.61 -12.09 8.13
C ASN A 131 10.40 -13.36 8.98
N LYS A 132 10.34 -13.24 10.31
CA LYS A 132 10.07 -14.37 11.20
C LYS A 132 8.65 -14.89 11.02
N GLN A 133 7.65 -14.00 10.95
CA GLN A 133 6.25 -14.38 10.76
C GLN A 133 6.05 -15.17 9.46
N VAL A 134 6.52 -14.62 8.34
CA VAL A 134 6.35 -15.26 7.03
C VAL A 134 7.14 -16.57 6.93
N ASN A 135 8.39 -16.62 7.44
CA ASN A 135 9.19 -17.84 7.43
C ASN A 135 8.60 -18.96 8.31
N GLY A 136 7.91 -18.62 9.40
CA GLY A 136 7.21 -19.58 10.25
C GLY A 136 5.96 -20.17 9.62
N LEU A 137 5.31 -19.45 8.69
CA LEU A 137 4.09 -19.90 8.04
C LEU A 137 4.34 -20.67 6.75
N PHE A 138 5.31 -20.26 5.94
CA PHE A 138 5.56 -20.78 4.60
C PHE A 138 6.98 -21.35 4.52
N ARG A 139 7.16 -22.43 3.75
CA ARG A 139 8.44 -23.08 3.50
C ARG A 139 9.05 -22.68 2.17
N ASN A 140 8.20 -22.50 1.14
CA ASN A 140 8.64 -22.16 -0.21
C ASN A 140 9.16 -20.71 -0.26
N GLU A 141 10.35 -20.52 -0.80
CA GLU A 141 11.02 -19.21 -0.86
C GLU A 141 10.30 -18.21 -1.78
N LYS A 142 9.61 -18.68 -2.84
CA LYS A 142 8.84 -17.79 -3.72
C LYS A 142 7.68 -17.16 -2.95
N LEU A 143 6.93 -17.98 -2.19
CA LEU A 143 5.82 -17.49 -1.36
C LEU A 143 6.31 -16.52 -0.29
N ARG A 144 7.44 -16.83 0.34
CA ARG A 144 8.07 -15.93 1.31
C ARG A 144 8.47 -14.60 0.68
N SER A 145 9.06 -14.63 -0.51
CA SER A 145 9.47 -13.42 -1.23
C SER A 145 8.28 -12.55 -1.61
N ILE A 146 7.21 -13.15 -2.12
CA ILE A 146 5.96 -12.48 -2.46
C ILE A 146 5.36 -11.78 -1.25
N LEU A 147 5.26 -12.46 -0.09
CA LEU A 147 4.66 -11.87 1.12
C LEU A 147 5.54 -10.85 1.83
N LYS A 148 6.86 -10.87 1.63
CA LYS A 148 7.79 -9.86 2.16
C LYS A 148 7.87 -8.62 1.29
N PHE A 149 7.49 -8.70 0.03
CA PHE A 149 7.61 -7.62 -0.94
C PHE A 149 6.83 -6.35 -0.55
N PRO A 150 5.54 -6.41 -0.10
CA PRO A 150 4.78 -5.20 0.19
C PRO A 150 5.42 -4.29 1.26
N VAL A 151 6.14 -4.86 2.23
CA VAL A 151 6.77 -4.03 3.28
C VAL A 151 8.02 -3.28 2.81
N LEU A 152 8.58 -3.64 1.65
CA LEU A 152 9.71 -2.91 1.07
C LEU A 152 9.35 -1.48 0.67
N PHE A 153 8.07 -1.20 0.39
CA PHE A 153 7.58 0.14 0.11
C PHE A 153 7.70 1.10 1.31
N LEU A 154 7.84 0.57 2.52
CA LEU A 154 8.14 1.35 3.73
C LEU A 154 9.61 1.81 3.80
N GLY A 155 10.46 1.38 2.85
CA GLY A 155 11.89 1.67 2.85
C GLY A 155 12.69 0.88 3.89
N ALA A 156 12.11 -0.20 4.45
CA ALA A 156 12.72 -1.02 5.49
C ALA A 156 12.87 -2.48 5.08
N LYS A 157 13.82 -3.19 5.71
CA LYS A 157 14.00 -4.63 5.51
C LYS A 157 12.92 -5.41 6.29
N PRO A 158 12.38 -6.52 5.76
CA PRO A 158 11.40 -7.36 6.47
C PRO A 158 11.90 -7.89 7.84
N SER A 159 13.22 -8.03 8.01
CA SER A 159 13.83 -8.41 9.30
C SER A 159 13.78 -7.30 10.36
N ASN A 160 13.64 -6.05 9.94
CA ASN A 160 13.64 -4.87 10.81
C ASN A 160 12.24 -4.24 10.92
N THR A 161 11.25 -4.82 10.22
CA THR A 161 9.86 -4.33 10.21
C THR A 161 9.02 -5.20 11.12
N PRO A 162 8.34 -4.64 12.14
CA PRO A 162 7.42 -5.41 13.00
C PRO A 162 6.37 -6.19 12.20
N ALA A 163 6.00 -7.37 12.68
CA ALA A 163 5.00 -8.21 12.02
C ALA A 163 3.62 -7.55 11.92
N PHE A 164 3.34 -6.56 12.75
CA PHE A 164 2.13 -5.74 12.67
C PHE A 164 1.97 -5.09 11.29
N TYR A 165 3.06 -4.77 10.59
CA TYR A 165 3.05 -4.19 9.26
C TYR A 165 2.63 -5.15 8.14
N ASN A 166 2.21 -6.39 8.49
CA ASN A 166 1.57 -7.30 7.53
C ASN A 166 0.28 -6.71 6.94
N PHE A 167 -0.27 -5.64 7.51
CA PHE A 167 -1.38 -4.91 6.93
C PHE A 167 -1.10 -4.42 5.50
N MET A 168 0.17 -4.23 5.13
CA MET A 168 0.55 -3.94 3.75
C MET A 168 0.22 -5.09 2.79
N ASN A 169 0.22 -6.34 3.28
CA ASN A 169 -0.24 -7.48 2.48
C ASN A 169 -1.77 -7.44 2.28
N TYR A 170 -2.54 -6.90 3.22
CA TYR A 170 -3.96 -6.68 2.99
C TYR A 170 -4.20 -5.54 1.99
N ALA A 171 -3.41 -4.47 2.04
CA ALA A 171 -3.46 -3.41 1.04
C ALA A 171 -3.21 -3.96 -0.38
N ASP A 172 -2.29 -4.90 -0.54
CA ASP A 172 -1.96 -5.55 -1.81
C ASP A 172 -2.99 -6.61 -2.22
N PHE A 173 -3.15 -7.68 -1.45
CA PHE A 173 -3.96 -8.84 -1.82
C PHE A 173 -5.45 -8.66 -1.53
N GLY A 174 -5.80 -7.93 -0.47
CA GLY A 174 -7.19 -7.72 -0.05
C GLY A 174 -7.87 -6.59 -0.81
N LEU A 175 -7.25 -5.41 -0.85
CA LEU A 175 -7.76 -4.25 -1.57
C LEU A 175 -7.38 -4.28 -3.06
N GLY A 176 -6.23 -4.88 -3.37
CA GLY A 176 -5.70 -5.04 -4.72
C GLY A 176 -4.92 -3.83 -5.22
N THR A 177 -4.31 -4.03 -6.38
CA THR A 177 -3.56 -2.99 -7.08
C THR A 177 -4.46 -2.32 -8.12
N TRP A 178 -4.45 -1.00 -8.13
CA TRP A 178 -5.26 -0.17 -9.02
C TRP A 178 -4.37 0.74 -9.86
N GLN A 179 -4.94 1.31 -10.91
CA GLN A 179 -4.28 2.29 -11.77
C GLN A 179 -5.26 3.39 -12.15
N PRO A 180 -4.90 4.67 -11.98
CA PRO A 180 -5.66 5.77 -12.59
C PRO A 180 -5.62 5.65 -14.13
N LYS A 181 -6.77 5.77 -14.77
CA LYS A 181 -6.96 5.51 -16.21
C LYS A 181 -6.03 6.33 -17.12
N ASN A 182 -5.80 7.58 -16.78
CA ASN A 182 -4.93 8.48 -17.55
C ASN A 182 -3.55 8.70 -16.87
N GLY A 183 -3.19 7.80 -15.95
CA GLY A 183 -1.94 7.87 -15.19
C GLY A 183 -2.07 8.55 -13.84
N PHE A 184 -1.03 8.37 -13.03
CA PHE A 184 -1.03 8.84 -11.62
C PHE A 184 -1.06 10.36 -11.49
N TYR A 185 -0.68 11.08 -12.54
CA TYR A 185 -0.69 12.54 -12.53
C TYR A 185 -2.11 13.14 -12.44
N ASP A 186 -3.16 12.38 -12.78
CA ASP A 186 -4.55 12.82 -12.58
C ASP A 186 -4.90 13.01 -11.10
N VAL A 187 -4.37 12.16 -10.23
CA VAL A 187 -4.49 12.33 -8.77
C VAL A 187 -3.85 13.65 -8.33
N VAL A 188 -2.66 13.95 -8.85
CA VAL A 188 -1.97 15.23 -8.56
C VAL A 188 -2.78 16.44 -9.03
N LYS A 189 -3.33 16.37 -10.25
CA LYS A 189 -4.19 17.44 -10.79
C LYS A 189 -5.41 17.68 -9.91
N SER A 190 -6.05 16.61 -9.45
CA SER A 190 -7.23 16.68 -8.58
C SER A 190 -6.90 17.32 -7.23
N MET A 191 -5.78 16.97 -6.63
CA MET A 191 -5.30 17.62 -5.40
C MET A 191 -4.96 19.11 -5.61
N ILE A 192 -4.35 19.46 -6.75
CA ILE A 192 -4.07 20.86 -7.10
C ILE A 192 -5.36 21.66 -7.30
N MET A 193 -6.38 21.04 -7.91
CA MET A 193 -7.67 21.67 -8.13
C MET A 193 -8.32 22.03 -6.77
N ILE A 194 -8.40 21.07 -5.86
CA ILE A 194 -8.93 21.30 -4.52
C ILE A 194 -8.13 22.39 -3.77
N ALA A 195 -6.81 22.29 -3.80
CA ALA A 195 -5.97 23.29 -3.15
C ALA A 195 -6.26 24.72 -3.67
N LYS A 196 -6.50 24.88 -4.98
CA LYS A 196 -6.91 26.17 -5.55
C LYS A 196 -8.29 26.61 -5.09
N GLU A 197 -9.25 25.69 -5.01
CA GLU A 197 -10.60 25.95 -4.48
C GLU A 197 -10.52 26.43 -3.01
N GLN A 198 -9.54 25.94 -2.25
CA GLN A 198 -9.26 26.38 -0.86
C GLN A 198 -8.39 27.66 -0.80
N GLY A 199 -8.13 28.33 -1.92
CA GLY A 199 -7.37 29.59 -1.95
C GLY A 199 -5.85 29.44 -1.90
N VAL A 200 -5.29 28.22 -2.02
CA VAL A 200 -3.84 28.00 -2.02
C VAL A 200 -3.20 28.63 -3.25
N LYS A 201 -2.18 29.44 -3.04
CA LYS A 201 -1.36 30.06 -4.11
C LYS A 201 -0.16 29.18 -4.43
N PHE A 202 0.07 28.92 -5.71
CA PHE A 202 1.19 28.12 -6.20
C PHE A 202 2.28 29.02 -6.80
N ASN A 203 3.42 29.08 -6.15
CA ASN A 203 4.62 29.70 -6.69
C ASN A 203 5.52 28.60 -7.30
N LYS A 204 5.61 28.58 -8.63
CA LYS A 204 6.45 27.62 -9.36
C LYS A 204 7.84 28.22 -9.61
N ASN A 205 8.82 27.34 -9.89
CA ASN A 205 10.21 27.72 -10.16
C ASN A 205 10.86 28.52 -9.02
N SER A 206 10.42 28.28 -7.79
CA SER A 206 10.91 28.94 -6.57
C SER A 206 11.52 27.85 -5.67
N ASN A 207 12.82 27.73 -5.69
CA ASN A 207 13.53 26.86 -4.75
C ASN A 207 13.46 27.46 -3.35
N VAL A 208 13.30 26.61 -2.34
CA VAL A 208 13.43 27.01 -0.94
C VAL A 208 14.86 26.75 -0.50
N ASP A 209 15.62 27.81 -0.30
CA ASP A 209 17.03 27.70 0.12
C ASP A 209 17.16 27.63 1.65
N LYS A 210 16.28 28.32 2.37
CA LYS A 210 16.33 28.37 3.83
C LYS A 210 14.95 28.61 4.43
N ILE A 211 14.70 27.93 5.56
CA ILE A 211 13.57 28.20 6.46
C ILE A 211 14.14 28.89 7.68
N ASN A 212 13.67 30.11 7.95
CA ASN A 212 13.97 30.82 9.20
C ASN A 212 12.83 30.53 10.16
N ILE A 213 13.12 30.03 11.35
CA ILE A 213 12.21 29.74 12.45
C ILE A 213 12.41 30.82 13.52
#